data_c8e3eabc10f50d7906326867859e3314
#
_entry.id   c8e3eabc10f50d7906326867859e3314
#
_cell.length_a   1.000
_cell.length_b   1.000
_cell.length_c   1.000
_cell.angle_alpha   90.00
_cell.angle_beta   90.00
_cell.angle_gamma   90.00
#
_symmetry.space_group_name_H-M   'P 1'
#
loop_
_entity.id
_entity.type
_entity.pdbx_description
1 polymer ?
#
loop_
_entity_poly.entity_id
_entity_poly.type
_entity_poly.pdbx_seq_one_letter_code
_entity_poly.pdbx_strand_id
1 'polypeptide(L)'
;MRQIALTFLGLFLAVLGYGQTNINDLERINGLWTKKGENTPYTGQIVEYFNNGKVKGTGEFKDGLVHGLRTVYYENGNKSLERNYQNGIENGASIEYYPSGQVKQEANFKNGKQDGIFKVYYQSGQVHAILTFSNDIQEGDYFEYAPDGKLIAQYYFVKGKASYSPEFFELSEQALGLSRQFKNEEAIKLYDKAIELNPTVAQTYFNRGACKQNNFDFEGAINDYDKAIELNPEYMEAYTNRGYAKINILTTKGNINPTAEQTASACEDLHKALSLGDKGAKDMIFAYCKKKKKK
;
A
#
# COMPACT_ATOMS: atom_id res chain seq x y z
N MET A 1 -25.67 23.52 12.70
CA MET A 1 -25.56 22.39 11.76
C MET A 1 -25.87 21.13 12.54
N ARG A 2 -27.03 20.52 12.28
CA ARG A 2 -27.55 19.39 13.06
C ARG A 2 -26.89 18.09 12.56
N GLN A 3 -26.22 17.38 13.45
CA GLN A 3 -25.79 15.99 13.24
C GLN A 3 -27.05 15.10 13.18
N ILE A 4 -27.25 14.43 12.07
CA ILE A 4 -28.23 13.34 11.96
C ILE A 4 -27.49 12.07 12.33
N ALA A 5 -27.70 11.64 13.57
CA ALA A 5 -27.32 10.29 14.02
C ALA A 5 -28.35 9.32 13.42
N LEU A 6 -27.95 8.56 12.42
CA LEU A 6 -28.70 7.39 11.94
C LEU A 6 -28.45 6.23 12.91
N THR A 7 -29.34 6.10 13.88
CA THR A 7 -29.48 4.89 14.67
C THR A 7 -30.10 3.82 13.78
N PHE A 8 -29.28 2.86 13.33
CA PHE A 8 -29.77 1.61 12.79
C PHE A 8 -30.36 0.79 13.93
N LEU A 9 -31.65 0.94 14.13
CA LEU A 9 -32.43 0.04 14.97
C LEU A 9 -32.56 -1.27 14.18
N GLY A 10 -31.76 -2.29 14.55
CA GLY A 10 -31.88 -3.63 14.02
C GLY A 10 -33.26 -4.20 14.33
N LEU A 11 -34.14 -4.23 13.34
CA LEU A 11 -35.35 -5.03 13.39
C LEU A 11 -34.94 -6.51 13.40
N PHE A 12 -34.86 -7.10 14.58
CA PHE A 12 -34.94 -8.51 14.75
C PHE A 12 -36.38 -8.93 14.38
N LEU A 13 -36.64 -9.14 13.10
CA LEU A 13 -37.78 -9.94 12.67
C LEU A 13 -37.49 -11.37 13.10
N ALA A 14 -38.08 -11.76 14.23
CA ALA A 14 -38.26 -13.14 14.58
C ALA A 14 -39.11 -13.79 13.48
N VAL A 15 -38.44 -14.40 12.48
CA VAL A 15 -39.11 -15.28 11.54
C VAL A 15 -39.46 -16.54 12.30
N LEU A 16 -40.73 -16.61 12.66
CA LEU A 16 -41.33 -17.78 13.30
C LEU A 16 -41.12 -19.02 12.42
N GLY A 17 -40.41 -20.03 12.96
CA GLY A 17 -40.86 -21.37 12.77
C GLY A 17 -40.25 -22.25 11.69
N TYR A 18 -39.07 -21.95 11.13
CA TYR A 18 -38.27 -22.99 10.44
C TYR A 18 -37.02 -23.26 11.27
N GLY A 19 -37.03 -24.39 11.99
CA GLY A 19 -35.87 -24.83 12.76
C GLY A 19 -34.65 -24.96 11.84
N GLN A 20 -33.51 -24.45 12.30
CA GLN A 20 -32.23 -24.62 11.60
C GLN A 20 -31.92 -26.14 11.51
N THR A 21 -31.55 -26.60 10.30
CA THR A 21 -31.14 -28.00 10.10
C THR A 21 -29.65 -28.12 10.40
N ASN A 22 -29.26 -29.13 11.19
CA ASN A 22 -27.85 -29.42 11.39
C ASN A 22 -27.23 -29.85 10.04
N ILE A 23 -26.08 -29.27 9.68
CA ILE A 23 -25.41 -29.64 8.42
C ILE A 23 -25.05 -31.13 8.38
N ASN A 24 -24.88 -31.76 9.54
CA ASN A 24 -24.64 -33.22 9.65
C ASN A 24 -25.87 -34.09 9.27
N ASP A 25 -27.05 -33.50 9.16
CA ASP A 25 -28.27 -34.19 8.67
C ASP A 25 -28.43 -34.07 7.15
N LEU A 26 -27.47 -33.40 6.51
CA LEU A 26 -27.40 -33.24 5.06
C LEU A 26 -26.31 -34.15 4.47
N GLU A 27 -26.47 -34.49 3.22
CA GLU A 27 -25.49 -35.19 2.39
C GLU A 27 -25.39 -34.54 0.99
N ARG A 28 -24.30 -34.81 0.26
CA ARG A 28 -24.14 -34.30 -1.11
C ARG A 28 -24.47 -35.36 -2.16
N ILE A 29 -25.49 -35.11 -2.96
CA ILE A 29 -25.87 -35.95 -4.09
C ILE A 29 -25.72 -35.13 -5.36
N ASN A 30 -24.92 -35.58 -6.32
CA ASN A 30 -24.63 -34.89 -7.59
C ASN A 30 -24.21 -33.43 -7.43
N GLY A 31 -23.45 -33.13 -6.35
CA GLY A 31 -22.96 -31.78 -6.07
C GLY A 31 -23.92 -30.87 -5.29
N LEU A 32 -25.17 -31.29 -5.09
CA LEU A 32 -26.19 -30.56 -4.35
C LEU A 32 -26.37 -31.12 -2.93
N TRP A 33 -26.61 -30.25 -1.97
CA TRP A 33 -26.93 -30.63 -0.60
C TRP A 33 -28.40 -31.07 -0.52
N THR A 34 -28.66 -32.24 0.06
CA THR A 34 -29.97 -32.84 0.29
C THR A 34 -30.06 -33.30 1.74
N LYS A 35 -31.27 -33.50 2.30
CA LYS A 35 -31.40 -34.22 3.56
C LYS A 35 -31.04 -35.68 3.36
N LYS A 36 -30.39 -36.27 4.36
CA LYS A 36 -30.04 -37.69 4.34
C LYS A 36 -31.28 -38.55 4.09
N GLY A 37 -31.20 -39.43 3.10
CA GLY A 37 -32.30 -40.28 2.67
C GLY A 37 -33.33 -39.60 1.77
N GLU A 38 -33.15 -38.35 1.40
CA GLU A 38 -34.01 -37.64 0.42
C GLU A 38 -33.23 -37.35 -0.86
N ASN A 39 -33.90 -37.26 -1.98
CA ASN A 39 -33.30 -36.95 -3.29
C ASN A 39 -33.57 -35.50 -3.75
N THR A 40 -34.36 -34.76 -2.95
CA THR A 40 -34.70 -33.36 -3.29
C THR A 40 -33.64 -32.40 -2.74
N PRO A 41 -33.13 -31.41 -3.53
CA PRO A 41 -32.21 -30.41 -3.06
C PRO A 41 -32.78 -29.64 -1.88
N TYR A 42 -31.94 -29.44 -0.86
CA TYR A 42 -32.36 -28.80 0.39
C TYR A 42 -32.44 -27.27 0.19
N THR A 43 -33.51 -26.69 0.69
CA THR A 43 -33.68 -25.23 0.85
C THR A 43 -34.02 -24.93 2.30
N GLY A 44 -33.25 -24.05 2.95
CA GLY A 44 -33.49 -23.64 4.34
C GLY A 44 -32.22 -23.21 5.06
N GLN A 45 -32.42 -22.81 6.32
CA GLN A 45 -31.33 -22.39 7.21
C GLN A 45 -30.57 -23.60 7.73
N ILE A 46 -29.24 -23.47 7.85
CA ILE A 46 -28.35 -24.51 8.36
C ILE A 46 -27.54 -23.98 9.56
N VAL A 47 -27.21 -24.90 10.44
CA VAL A 47 -26.28 -24.71 11.55
C VAL A 47 -25.24 -25.82 11.55
N GLU A 48 -24.00 -25.46 11.85
CA GLU A 48 -22.90 -26.39 12.09
C GLU A 48 -22.38 -26.19 13.50
N TYR A 49 -22.01 -27.28 14.18
CA TYR A 49 -21.51 -27.24 15.56
C TYR A 49 -20.09 -27.77 15.66
N PHE A 50 -19.33 -27.23 16.60
CA PHE A 50 -18.10 -27.83 17.08
C PHE A 50 -18.41 -29.09 17.92
N ASN A 51 -17.41 -29.93 18.16
CA ASN A 51 -17.55 -31.12 19.01
C ASN A 51 -17.97 -30.78 20.45
N ASN A 52 -17.70 -29.56 20.92
CA ASN A 52 -18.10 -29.07 22.23
C ASN A 52 -19.53 -28.49 22.27
N GLY A 53 -20.30 -28.64 21.20
CA GLY A 53 -21.68 -28.18 21.08
C GLY A 53 -21.87 -26.69 20.77
N LYS A 54 -20.80 -25.90 20.70
CA LYS A 54 -20.90 -24.49 20.30
C LYS A 54 -21.15 -24.37 18.79
N VAL A 55 -21.85 -23.31 18.38
CA VAL A 55 -22.08 -23.02 16.98
C VAL A 55 -20.74 -22.73 16.29
N LYS A 56 -20.45 -23.47 15.21
CA LYS A 56 -19.29 -23.31 14.35
C LYS A 56 -19.62 -22.49 13.10
N GLY A 57 -20.86 -22.59 12.60
CA GLY A 57 -21.28 -21.83 11.43
C GLY A 57 -22.78 -21.83 11.25
N THR A 58 -23.26 -20.79 10.56
CA THR A 58 -24.66 -20.64 10.14
C THR A 58 -24.70 -20.22 8.69
N GLY A 59 -25.79 -20.50 8.00
CA GLY A 59 -25.99 -20.09 6.61
C GLY A 59 -27.34 -20.56 6.08
N GLU A 60 -27.51 -20.40 4.81
CA GLU A 60 -28.70 -20.82 4.08
C GLU A 60 -28.32 -21.61 2.84
N PHE A 61 -29.10 -22.64 2.55
CA PHE A 61 -29.09 -23.31 1.25
C PHE A 61 -30.36 -22.96 0.48
N LYS A 62 -30.23 -22.79 -0.81
CA LYS A 62 -31.32 -22.69 -1.77
C LYS A 62 -31.06 -23.67 -2.88
N ASP A 63 -32.03 -24.57 -3.12
CA ASP A 63 -31.93 -25.60 -4.14
C ASP A 63 -30.63 -26.43 -4.06
N GLY A 64 -30.20 -26.75 -2.84
CA GLY A 64 -29.01 -27.53 -2.54
C GLY A 64 -27.68 -26.76 -2.65
N LEU A 65 -27.70 -25.46 -2.92
CA LEU A 65 -26.52 -24.61 -3.04
C LEU A 65 -26.49 -23.56 -1.92
N VAL A 66 -25.30 -23.24 -1.44
CA VAL A 66 -25.11 -22.14 -0.45
C VAL A 66 -25.65 -20.85 -1.06
N HIS A 67 -26.46 -20.12 -0.27
CA HIS A 67 -27.09 -18.87 -0.70
C HIS A 67 -27.10 -17.86 0.44
N GLY A 68 -27.03 -16.56 0.12
CA GLY A 68 -27.01 -15.49 1.13
C GLY A 68 -25.74 -15.49 1.98
N LEU A 69 -25.88 -14.97 3.18
CA LEU A 69 -24.76 -14.81 4.13
C LEU A 69 -24.44 -16.13 4.84
N ARG A 70 -23.21 -16.60 4.73
CA ARG A 70 -22.64 -17.64 5.60
C ARG A 70 -21.74 -16.99 6.64
N THR A 71 -21.97 -17.32 7.91
CA THR A 71 -21.13 -16.92 9.03
C THR A 71 -20.44 -18.13 9.64
N VAL A 72 -19.14 -18.03 9.90
CA VAL A 72 -18.34 -19.03 10.61
C VAL A 72 -17.79 -18.41 11.89
N TYR A 73 -17.65 -19.19 12.94
CA TYR A 73 -17.22 -18.75 14.26
C TYR A 73 -15.97 -19.49 14.71
N TYR A 74 -15.18 -18.84 15.54
CA TYR A 74 -14.15 -19.47 16.36
C TYR A 74 -14.79 -20.20 17.57
N GLU A 75 -14.06 -21.12 18.18
CA GLU A 75 -14.54 -21.83 19.39
C GLU A 75 -14.79 -20.89 20.58
N ASN A 76 -14.18 -19.72 20.62
CA ASN A 76 -14.44 -18.68 21.62
C ASN A 76 -15.77 -17.93 21.39
N GLY A 77 -16.47 -18.19 20.27
CA GLY A 77 -17.74 -17.59 19.91
C GLY A 77 -17.66 -16.33 19.05
N ASN A 78 -16.46 -15.77 18.85
CA ASN A 78 -16.28 -14.65 17.94
C ASN A 78 -16.41 -15.12 16.48
N LYS A 79 -16.87 -14.23 15.61
CA LYS A 79 -16.90 -14.51 14.17
C LYS A 79 -15.47 -14.73 13.66
N SER A 80 -15.29 -15.67 12.74
CA SER A 80 -14.03 -15.89 12.01
C SER A 80 -14.16 -15.49 10.55
N LEU A 81 -15.38 -15.65 9.97
CA LEU A 81 -15.65 -15.35 8.57
C LEU A 81 -17.13 -14.99 8.38
N GLU A 82 -17.38 -13.96 7.59
CA GLU A 82 -18.67 -13.67 6.97
C GLU A 82 -18.48 -13.61 5.46
N ARG A 83 -19.31 -14.32 4.70
CA ARG A 83 -19.16 -14.41 3.25
C ARG A 83 -20.52 -14.56 2.57
N ASN A 84 -20.71 -13.78 1.51
CA ASN A 84 -21.95 -13.82 0.74
C ASN A 84 -21.83 -14.77 -0.44
N TYR A 85 -22.90 -15.52 -0.70
CA TYR A 85 -23.02 -16.50 -1.76
C TYR A 85 -24.28 -16.29 -2.59
N GLN A 86 -24.18 -16.56 -3.87
CA GLN A 86 -25.30 -16.64 -4.79
C GLN A 86 -25.20 -17.95 -5.57
N ASN A 87 -26.14 -18.88 -5.34
CA ASN A 87 -26.18 -20.19 -6.01
C ASN A 87 -24.84 -20.96 -5.91
N GLY A 88 -24.27 -21.02 -4.71
CA GLY A 88 -23.02 -21.73 -4.43
C GLY A 88 -21.75 -21.00 -4.80
N ILE A 89 -21.83 -19.81 -5.41
CA ILE A 89 -20.71 -19.00 -5.87
C ILE A 89 -20.57 -17.79 -4.96
N GLU A 90 -19.35 -17.43 -4.56
CA GLU A 90 -19.07 -16.23 -3.80
C GLU A 90 -19.48 -14.99 -4.61
N ASN A 91 -20.32 -14.13 -4.01
CA ASN A 91 -20.82 -12.93 -4.66
C ASN A 91 -21.22 -11.87 -3.62
N GLY A 92 -20.49 -10.78 -3.56
CA GLY A 92 -20.64 -9.74 -2.57
C GLY A 92 -19.50 -9.70 -1.55
N ALA A 93 -19.75 -9.07 -0.40
CA ALA A 93 -18.75 -8.85 0.63
C ALA A 93 -18.31 -10.15 1.32
N SER A 94 -17.01 -10.21 1.65
CA SER A 94 -16.39 -11.21 2.50
C SER A 94 -15.56 -10.50 3.57
N ILE A 95 -15.73 -10.87 4.84
CA ILE A 95 -15.01 -10.30 5.97
C ILE A 95 -14.42 -11.43 6.79
N GLU A 96 -13.11 -11.40 6.98
CA GLU A 96 -12.41 -12.27 7.93
C GLU A 96 -12.08 -11.52 9.21
N TYR A 97 -12.08 -12.23 10.32
CA TYR A 97 -11.84 -11.68 11.65
C TYR A 97 -10.67 -12.37 12.33
N TYR A 98 -9.99 -11.65 13.19
CA TYR A 98 -9.07 -12.22 14.17
C TYR A 98 -9.85 -12.94 15.29
N PRO A 99 -9.23 -13.89 16.02
CA PRO A 99 -9.86 -14.52 17.18
C PRO A 99 -10.29 -13.53 18.27
N SER A 100 -9.70 -12.33 18.30
CA SER A 100 -10.12 -11.21 19.17
C SER A 100 -11.48 -10.60 18.80
N GLY A 101 -11.99 -10.91 17.57
CA GLY A 101 -13.23 -10.34 17.02
C GLY A 101 -13.02 -9.11 16.17
N GLN A 102 -11.79 -8.61 16.07
CA GLN A 102 -11.45 -7.49 15.18
C GLN A 102 -11.36 -7.94 13.73
N VAL A 103 -11.71 -7.05 12.79
CA VAL A 103 -11.59 -7.33 11.35
C VAL A 103 -10.13 -7.56 11.00
N LYS A 104 -9.86 -8.65 10.28
CA LYS A 104 -8.55 -9.00 9.73
C LYS A 104 -8.42 -8.57 8.29
N GLN A 105 -9.46 -8.82 7.48
CA GLN A 105 -9.52 -8.38 6.10
C GLN A 105 -10.95 -8.26 5.59
N GLU A 106 -11.13 -7.40 4.61
CA GLU A 106 -12.35 -7.18 3.86
C GLU A 106 -12.08 -7.38 2.38
N ALA A 107 -12.94 -8.10 1.69
CA ALA A 107 -12.88 -8.33 0.26
C ALA A 107 -14.28 -8.21 -0.37
N ASN A 108 -14.32 -8.03 -1.67
CA ASN A 108 -15.55 -8.14 -2.44
C ASN A 108 -15.35 -9.16 -3.55
N PHE A 109 -16.40 -9.96 -3.80
CA PHE A 109 -16.40 -11.01 -4.81
C PHE A 109 -17.51 -10.78 -5.83
N LYS A 110 -17.23 -11.09 -7.07
CA LYS A 110 -18.21 -11.09 -8.18
C LYS A 110 -18.04 -12.36 -8.98
N ASN A 111 -19.09 -13.18 -8.99
CA ASN A 111 -19.08 -14.47 -9.69
C ASN A 111 -17.89 -15.37 -9.30
N GLY A 112 -17.58 -15.46 -8.01
CA GLY A 112 -16.51 -16.28 -7.45
C GLY A 112 -15.10 -15.71 -7.58
N LYS A 113 -14.94 -14.53 -8.17
CA LYS A 113 -13.66 -13.84 -8.32
C LYS A 113 -13.60 -12.62 -7.45
N GLN A 114 -12.43 -12.34 -6.90
CA GLN A 114 -12.19 -11.12 -6.16
C GLN A 114 -12.27 -9.92 -7.11
N ASP A 115 -13.11 -8.94 -6.77
CA ASP A 115 -13.39 -7.78 -7.62
C ASP A 115 -13.74 -6.57 -6.73
N GLY A 116 -12.97 -5.51 -6.84
CA GLY A 116 -13.09 -4.30 -6.02
C GLY A 116 -11.98 -4.14 -4.98
N ILE A 117 -12.25 -3.36 -3.95
CA ILE A 117 -11.29 -3.02 -2.91
C ILE A 117 -11.09 -4.20 -1.96
N PHE A 118 -9.82 -4.49 -1.65
CA PHE A 118 -9.38 -5.42 -0.63
C PHE A 118 -8.61 -4.65 0.44
N LYS A 119 -9.00 -4.81 1.70
CA LYS A 119 -8.33 -4.17 2.84
C LYS A 119 -7.83 -5.23 3.81
N VAL A 120 -6.62 -5.02 4.28
CA VAL A 120 -6.00 -5.81 5.36
C VAL A 120 -5.80 -4.91 6.56
N TYR A 121 -6.01 -5.45 7.74
CA TYR A 121 -5.89 -4.72 9.01
C TYR A 121 -4.87 -5.38 9.92
N TYR A 122 -4.17 -4.58 10.68
CA TYR A 122 -3.42 -5.05 11.84
C TYR A 122 -4.38 -5.54 12.94
N GLN A 123 -3.88 -6.34 13.85
CA GLN A 123 -4.64 -6.82 14.99
C GLN A 123 -5.09 -5.67 15.93
N SER A 124 -4.46 -4.50 15.83
CA SER A 124 -4.87 -3.26 16.49
C SER A 124 -6.14 -2.62 15.88
N GLY A 125 -6.58 -3.09 14.70
CA GLY A 125 -7.70 -2.52 13.94
C GLY A 125 -7.29 -1.42 12.95
N GLN A 126 -6.02 -1.03 12.94
CA GLN A 126 -5.51 -0.06 11.95
C GLN A 126 -5.33 -0.71 10.58
N VAL A 127 -5.53 0.07 9.52
CA VAL A 127 -5.30 -0.40 8.15
C VAL A 127 -3.82 -0.72 7.96
N HIS A 128 -3.54 -1.94 7.45
CA HIS A 128 -2.20 -2.36 7.04
C HIS A 128 -2.01 -2.15 5.54
N ALA A 129 -2.97 -2.61 4.71
CA ALA A 129 -2.88 -2.43 3.27
C ALA A 129 -4.26 -2.23 2.62
N ILE A 130 -4.26 -1.49 1.52
CA ILE A 130 -5.41 -1.33 0.62
C ILE A 130 -4.96 -1.72 -0.78
N LEU A 131 -5.70 -2.62 -1.41
CA LEU A 131 -5.45 -3.11 -2.75
C LEU A 131 -6.73 -3.06 -3.56
N THR A 132 -6.61 -3.02 -4.88
CA THR A 132 -7.75 -3.13 -5.79
C THR A 132 -7.57 -4.36 -6.68
N PHE A 133 -8.66 -5.09 -6.90
CA PHE A 133 -8.69 -6.27 -7.75
C PHE A 133 -9.76 -6.14 -8.83
N SER A 134 -9.50 -6.71 -9.98
CA SER A 134 -10.45 -6.94 -11.05
C SER A 134 -10.34 -8.38 -11.53
N ASN A 135 -11.37 -9.20 -11.30
CA ASN A 135 -11.40 -10.62 -11.67
C ASN A 135 -10.19 -11.42 -11.18
N ASP A 136 -9.83 -11.32 -9.89
CA ASP A 136 -8.67 -11.93 -9.23
C ASP A 136 -7.30 -11.33 -9.61
N ILE A 137 -7.26 -10.36 -10.50
CA ILE A 137 -6.02 -9.69 -10.91
C ILE A 137 -5.91 -8.37 -10.14
N GLN A 138 -4.78 -8.15 -9.48
CA GLN A 138 -4.51 -6.86 -8.84
C GLN A 138 -4.43 -5.77 -9.91
N GLU A 139 -5.23 -4.72 -9.76
CA GLU A 139 -5.36 -3.63 -10.72
C GLU A 139 -5.61 -2.31 -9.97
N GLY A 140 -4.91 -1.22 -10.35
CA GLY A 140 -5.08 0.07 -9.69
C GLY A 140 -4.16 0.27 -8.49
N ASP A 141 -4.60 1.09 -7.54
CA ASP A 141 -3.76 1.53 -6.42
C ASP A 141 -3.53 0.44 -5.38
N TYR A 142 -2.31 0.44 -4.85
CA TYR A 142 -1.86 -0.27 -3.66
C TYR A 142 -1.28 0.72 -2.68
N PHE A 143 -1.74 0.66 -1.45
CA PHE A 143 -1.19 1.43 -0.34
C PHE A 143 -0.83 0.49 0.81
N GLU A 144 0.32 0.70 1.43
CA GLU A 144 0.75 -0.01 2.62
C GLU A 144 1.11 0.97 3.73
N TYR A 145 0.65 0.68 4.94
CA TYR A 145 0.81 1.54 6.10
C TYR A 145 1.51 0.81 7.23
N ALA A 146 2.36 1.53 7.94
CA ALA A 146 2.94 1.06 9.21
C ALA A 146 1.86 1.01 10.32
N PRO A 147 2.13 0.31 11.45
CA PRO A 147 1.18 0.24 12.57
C PRO A 147 0.82 1.59 13.20
N ASP A 148 1.61 2.63 12.99
CA ASP A 148 1.33 4.00 13.41
C ASP A 148 0.48 4.80 12.40
N GLY A 149 0.09 4.17 11.28
CA GLY A 149 -0.71 4.76 10.21
C GLY A 149 0.11 5.53 9.17
N LYS A 150 1.44 5.55 9.27
CA LYS A 150 2.31 6.18 8.28
C LYS A 150 2.33 5.36 6.99
N LEU A 151 2.13 6.01 5.83
CA LEU A 151 2.30 5.38 4.52
C LEU A 151 3.76 4.97 4.33
N ILE A 152 4.00 3.67 4.02
CA ILE A 152 5.34 3.09 3.82
C ILE A 152 5.57 2.62 2.39
N ALA A 153 4.50 2.30 1.65
CA ALA A 153 4.61 1.97 0.23
C ALA A 153 3.35 2.39 -0.53
N GLN A 154 3.55 2.84 -1.76
CA GLN A 154 2.48 3.13 -2.72
C GLN A 154 2.91 2.66 -4.10
N TYR A 155 2.05 1.86 -4.74
CA TYR A 155 2.25 1.35 -6.09
C TYR A 155 0.95 1.49 -6.88
N TYR A 156 1.08 1.44 -8.20
CA TYR A 156 -0.03 1.26 -9.12
C TYR A 156 0.16 -0.05 -9.87
N PHE A 157 -0.88 -0.86 -9.97
CA PHE A 157 -0.80 -2.16 -10.61
C PHE A 157 -1.56 -2.14 -11.94
N VAL A 158 -0.95 -2.73 -12.97
CA VAL A 158 -1.57 -2.99 -14.28
C VAL A 158 -1.39 -4.46 -14.59
N LYS A 159 -2.50 -5.20 -14.72
CA LYS A 159 -2.50 -6.64 -14.99
C LYS A 159 -1.60 -7.43 -14.03
N GLY A 160 -1.69 -7.11 -12.73
CA GLY A 160 -0.93 -7.77 -11.69
C GLY A 160 0.56 -7.40 -11.60
N LYS A 161 1.02 -6.43 -12.38
CA LYS A 161 2.40 -5.93 -12.33
C LYS A 161 2.44 -4.53 -11.77
N ALA A 162 3.36 -4.29 -10.83
CA ALA A 162 3.57 -2.95 -10.28
C ALA A 162 4.02 -1.98 -11.38
N SER A 163 3.44 -0.80 -11.38
CA SER A 163 3.69 0.31 -12.31
C SER A 163 3.52 1.63 -11.55
N TYR A 164 3.61 2.74 -12.27
CA TYR A 164 3.21 4.05 -11.74
C TYR A 164 1.80 4.39 -12.21
N SER A 165 1.08 5.23 -11.44
CA SER A 165 -0.20 5.75 -11.90
C SER A 165 0.00 6.58 -13.20
N PRO A 166 -0.95 6.58 -14.12
CA PRO A 166 -0.85 7.39 -15.34
C PRO A 166 -0.59 8.86 -15.04
N GLU A 167 -1.24 9.43 -14.03
CA GLU A 167 -1.07 10.82 -13.61
C GLU A 167 0.34 11.10 -13.07
N PHE A 168 0.89 10.21 -12.22
CA PHE A 168 2.27 10.31 -11.75
C PHE A 168 3.25 10.32 -12.92
N PHE A 169 3.05 9.41 -13.89
CA PHE A 169 3.93 9.31 -15.06
C PHE A 169 3.87 10.58 -15.90
N GLU A 170 2.66 11.08 -16.20
CA GLU A 170 2.46 12.29 -16.98
C GLU A 170 3.11 13.51 -16.32
N LEU A 171 2.88 13.73 -15.02
CA LEU A 171 3.49 14.83 -14.27
C LEU A 171 5.02 14.73 -14.24
N SER A 172 5.57 13.54 -14.05
CA SER A 172 7.02 13.32 -14.02
C SER A 172 7.68 13.60 -15.37
N GLU A 173 7.06 13.17 -16.46
CA GLU A 173 7.57 13.42 -17.82
C GLU A 173 7.47 14.89 -18.21
N GLN A 174 6.36 15.57 -17.90
CA GLN A 174 6.21 17.00 -18.11
C GLN A 174 7.26 17.80 -17.33
N ALA A 175 7.47 17.45 -16.04
CA ALA A 175 8.48 18.08 -15.19
C ALA A 175 9.89 17.89 -15.76
N LEU A 176 10.22 16.69 -16.21
CA LEU A 176 11.51 16.40 -16.85
C LEU A 176 11.70 17.22 -18.16
N GLY A 177 10.64 17.34 -18.95
CA GLY A 177 10.64 18.16 -20.15
C GLY A 177 10.91 19.64 -19.86
N LEU A 178 10.30 20.20 -18.82
CA LEU A 178 10.53 21.57 -18.36
C LEU A 178 11.95 21.77 -17.79
N SER A 179 12.44 20.83 -17.01
CA SER A 179 13.81 20.84 -16.47
C SER A 179 14.85 20.90 -17.58
N ARG A 180 14.69 20.13 -18.66
CA ARG A 180 15.57 20.17 -19.84
C ARG A 180 15.54 21.51 -20.59
N GLN A 181 14.46 22.28 -20.43
CA GLN A 181 14.33 23.64 -20.96
C GLN A 181 14.79 24.69 -19.94
N PHE A 182 15.41 24.31 -18.83
CA PHE A 182 15.80 25.18 -17.71
C PHE A 182 14.65 25.98 -17.07
N LYS A 183 13.40 25.50 -17.23
CA LYS A 183 12.21 26.05 -16.56
C LYS A 183 12.04 25.37 -15.19
N ASN A 184 13.07 25.55 -14.35
CA ASN A 184 13.19 24.77 -13.11
C ASN A 184 12.06 25.03 -12.12
N GLU A 185 11.56 26.28 -12.01
CA GLU A 185 10.45 26.59 -11.08
C GLU A 185 9.15 25.91 -11.47
N GLU A 186 8.87 25.82 -12.77
CA GLU A 186 7.70 25.12 -13.30
C GLU A 186 7.86 23.60 -13.09
N ALA A 187 9.05 23.07 -13.33
CA ALA A 187 9.37 21.66 -13.12
C ALA A 187 9.22 21.26 -11.64
N ILE A 188 9.70 22.08 -10.70
CA ILE A 188 9.58 21.85 -9.25
C ILE A 188 8.11 21.67 -8.85
N LYS A 189 7.20 22.55 -9.33
CA LYS A 189 5.76 22.46 -9.03
C LYS A 189 5.13 21.16 -9.51
N LEU A 190 5.57 20.62 -10.65
CA LEU A 190 5.07 19.35 -11.16
C LEU A 190 5.67 18.16 -10.39
N TYR A 191 6.96 18.23 -10.03
CA TYR A 191 7.57 17.22 -9.16
C TYR A 191 6.93 17.21 -7.75
N ASP A 192 6.52 18.37 -7.20
CA ASP A 192 5.79 18.44 -5.94
C ASP A 192 4.51 17.61 -6.03
N LYS A 193 3.70 17.81 -7.07
CA LYS A 193 2.49 17.03 -7.32
C LYS A 193 2.77 15.53 -7.54
N ALA A 194 3.81 15.22 -8.30
CA ALA A 194 4.21 13.82 -8.51
C ALA A 194 4.62 13.14 -7.19
N ILE A 195 5.32 13.85 -6.30
CA ILE A 195 5.69 13.35 -4.97
C ILE A 195 4.45 13.17 -4.07
N GLU A 196 3.45 14.05 -4.16
CA GLU A 196 2.17 13.87 -3.45
C GLU A 196 1.46 12.58 -3.90
N LEU A 197 1.48 12.28 -5.20
CA LEU A 197 0.89 11.06 -5.75
C LEU A 197 1.71 9.80 -5.42
N ASN A 198 3.03 9.88 -5.39
CA ASN A 198 3.90 8.76 -5.03
C ASN A 198 5.17 9.22 -4.31
N PRO A 199 5.16 9.27 -2.97
CA PRO A 199 6.29 9.75 -2.17
C PRO A 199 7.44 8.73 -2.03
N THR A 200 7.38 7.57 -2.68
CA THR A 200 8.37 6.49 -2.52
C THR A 200 9.34 6.36 -3.70
N VAL A 201 9.28 7.28 -4.66
CA VAL A 201 10.13 7.24 -5.88
C VAL A 201 11.36 8.13 -5.71
N ALA A 202 12.51 7.53 -5.44
CA ALA A 202 13.79 8.23 -5.25
C ALA A 202 14.15 9.18 -6.40
N GLN A 203 13.89 8.76 -7.65
CA GLN A 203 14.17 9.54 -8.85
C GLN A 203 13.44 10.90 -8.89
N THR A 204 12.21 10.95 -8.37
CA THR A 204 11.41 12.19 -8.37
C THR A 204 12.03 13.24 -7.43
N TYR A 205 12.46 12.83 -6.24
CA TYR A 205 13.19 13.70 -5.32
C TYR A 205 14.53 14.15 -5.92
N PHE A 206 15.29 13.22 -6.50
CA PHE A 206 16.55 13.57 -7.16
C PHE A 206 16.36 14.62 -8.25
N ASN A 207 15.39 14.44 -9.13
CA ASN A 207 15.11 15.38 -10.22
C ASN A 207 14.66 16.74 -9.69
N ARG A 208 13.81 16.79 -8.65
CA ARG A 208 13.40 18.04 -7.99
C ARG A 208 14.59 18.74 -7.35
N GLY A 209 15.46 18.00 -6.66
CA GLY A 209 16.70 18.49 -6.07
C GLY A 209 17.62 19.11 -7.12
N ALA A 210 17.75 18.47 -8.29
CA ALA A 210 18.54 19.02 -9.40
C ALA A 210 17.96 20.34 -9.92
N CYS A 211 16.62 20.45 -10.05
CA CYS A 211 15.98 21.71 -10.42
C CYS A 211 16.22 22.82 -9.37
N LYS A 212 16.11 22.49 -8.07
CA LYS A 212 16.41 23.44 -6.99
C LYS A 212 17.87 23.90 -7.02
N GLN A 213 18.80 22.96 -7.20
CA GLN A 213 20.23 23.28 -7.33
C GLN A 213 20.50 24.21 -8.52
N ASN A 214 19.86 24.00 -9.66
CA ASN A 214 19.96 24.88 -10.83
C ASN A 214 19.38 26.28 -10.57
N ASN A 215 18.45 26.40 -9.62
CA ASN A 215 17.90 27.67 -9.14
C ASN A 215 18.66 28.24 -7.93
N PHE A 216 19.85 27.70 -7.63
CA PHE A 216 20.68 28.10 -6.49
C PHE A 216 20.07 27.87 -5.11
N ASP A 217 18.97 27.12 -5.00
CA ASP A 217 18.43 26.61 -3.74
C ASP A 217 19.18 25.34 -3.33
N PHE A 218 20.40 25.51 -2.83
CA PHE A 218 21.27 24.38 -2.50
C PHE A 218 20.79 23.65 -1.24
N GLU A 219 20.25 24.36 -0.25
CA GLU A 219 19.68 23.77 0.96
C GLU A 219 18.46 22.91 0.62
N GLY A 220 17.54 23.41 -0.18
CA GLY A 220 16.39 22.64 -0.67
C GLY A 220 16.78 21.44 -1.54
N ALA A 221 17.86 21.57 -2.32
CA ALA A 221 18.40 20.46 -3.12
C ALA A 221 18.99 19.36 -2.22
N ILE A 222 19.75 19.71 -1.17
CA ILE A 222 20.31 18.75 -0.21
C ILE A 222 19.20 17.94 0.44
N ASN A 223 18.12 18.58 0.89
CA ASN A 223 16.98 17.89 1.52
C ASN A 223 16.34 16.85 0.56
N ASP A 224 16.23 17.20 -0.73
CA ASP A 224 15.70 16.29 -1.73
C ASP A 224 16.68 15.14 -2.04
N TYR A 225 17.97 15.39 -2.11
CA TYR A 225 18.97 14.33 -2.26
C TYR A 225 19.05 13.43 -1.03
N ASP A 226 18.89 13.98 0.19
CA ASP A 226 18.78 13.18 1.42
C ASP A 226 17.63 12.19 1.32
N LYS A 227 16.45 12.65 0.85
CA LYS A 227 15.29 11.78 0.67
C LYS A 227 15.50 10.76 -0.45
N ALA A 228 16.12 11.15 -1.55
CA ALA A 228 16.46 10.21 -2.63
C ALA A 228 17.39 9.09 -2.14
N ILE A 229 18.39 9.42 -1.30
CA ILE A 229 19.34 8.46 -0.71
C ILE A 229 18.65 7.60 0.37
N GLU A 230 17.74 8.17 1.17
CA GLU A 230 16.94 7.38 2.13
C GLU A 230 16.16 6.28 1.39
N LEU A 231 15.54 6.62 0.26
CA LEU A 231 14.75 5.71 -0.56
C LEU A 231 15.60 4.73 -1.38
N ASN A 232 16.79 5.15 -1.80
CA ASN A 232 17.76 4.33 -2.53
C ASN A 232 19.18 4.59 -2.03
N PRO A 233 19.70 3.82 -1.06
CA PRO A 233 21.06 3.99 -0.51
C PRO A 233 22.21 3.77 -1.50
N GLU A 234 21.93 3.28 -2.70
CA GLU A 234 22.91 3.09 -3.77
C GLU A 234 22.77 4.13 -4.89
N TYR A 235 22.02 5.20 -4.66
CA TYR A 235 21.79 6.24 -5.66
C TYR A 235 23.02 7.14 -5.85
N MET A 236 23.93 6.70 -6.69
CA MET A 236 25.24 7.29 -6.95
C MET A 236 25.16 8.78 -7.27
N GLU A 237 24.29 9.18 -8.20
CA GLU A 237 24.14 10.56 -8.66
C GLU A 237 23.61 11.48 -7.54
N ALA A 238 22.80 10.95 -6.63
CA ALA A 238 22.29 11.72 -5.50
C ALA A 238 23.43 12.07 -4.51
N TYR A 239 24.33 11.15 -4.24
CA TYR A 239 25.53 11.45 -3.46
C TYR A 239 26.42 12.49 -4.13
N THR A 240 26.67 12.34 -5.44
CA THR A 240 27.47 13.30 -6.21
C THR A 240 26.90 14.70 -6.11
N ASN A 241 25.62 14.85 -6.43
CA ASN A 241 24.96 16.13 -6.46
C ASN A 241 24.81 16.74 -5.06
N ARG A 242 24.57 15.94 -4.01
CA ARG A 242 24.54 16.41 -2.63
C ARG A 242 25.91 16.93 -2.20
N GLY A 243 26.99 16.22 -2.55
CA GLY A 243 28.37 16.71 -2.34
C GLY A 243 28.65 18.04 -3.03
N TYR A 244 28.22 18.18 -4.28
CA TYR A 244 28.35 19.43 -5.02
C TYR A 244 27.52 20.57 -4.40
N ALA A 245 26.27 20.31 -4.02
CA ALA A 245 25.42 21.30 -3.38
C ALA A 245 26.04 21.82 -2.07
N LYS A 246 26.59 20.92 -1.23
CA LYS A 246 27.30 21.28 0.01
C LYS A 246 28.51 22.17 -0.24
N ILE A 247 29.28 21.89 -1.30
CA ILE A 247 30.44 22.73 -1.69
C ILE A 247 29.93 24.08 -2.21
N ASN A 248 28.88 24.10 -3.03
CA ASN A 248 28.33 25.32 -3.60
C ASN A 248 27.83 26.29 -2.52
N ILE A 249 27.24 25.80 -1.43
CA ILE A 249 26.87 26.65 -0.27
C ILE A 249 28.08 27.39 0.29
N LEU A 250 29.23 26.74 0.38
CA LEU A 250 30.46 27.38 0.90
C LEU A 250 31.00 28.42 -0.06
N THR A 251 31.07 28.08 -1.34
CA THR A 251 31.67 28.94 -2.38
C THR A 251 30.81 30.17 -2.69
N THR A 252 29.47 30.01 -2.72
CA THR A 252 28.57 31.16 -2.96
C THR A 252 28.55 32.15 -1.81
N LYS A 253 28.89 31.73 -0.58
CA LYS A 253 29.11 32.61 0.58
C LYS A 253 30.50 33.31 0.55
N GLY A 254 31.20 33.22 -0.57
CA GLY A 254 32.54 33.89 -0.77
C GLY A 254 33.71 33.07 -0.27
N ASN A 255 33.51 31.85 0.22
CA ASN A 255 34.61 31.00 0.68
C ASN A 255 35.16 30.16 -0.50
N ILE A 256 35.98 30.77 -1.33
CA ILE A 256 36.56 30.12 -2.51
C ILE A 256 37.61 29.05 -2.21
N ASN A 257 38.13 29.01 -0.97
CA ASN A 257 39.08 28.00 -0.49
C ASN A 257 38.62 27.41 0.86
N PRO A 258 37.53 26.63 0.87
CA PRO A 258 37.03 26.05 2.12
C PRO A 258 38.06 25.11 2.76
N THR A 259 38.06 25.05 4.09
CA THR A 259 38.94 24.13 4.82
C THR A 259 38.49 22.68 4.68
N ALA A 260 39.39 21.74 4.94
CA ALA A 260 39.07 20.33 4.96
C ALA A 260 37.96 19.94 5.96
N GLU A 261 37.81 20.73 7.03
CA GLU A 261 36.74 20.53 8.01
C GLU A 261 35.38 21.00 7.48
N GLN A 262 35.36 22.15 6.79
CA GLN A 262 34.15 22.67 6.17
C GLN A 262 33.65 21.77 5.03
N THR A 263 34.54 21.10 4.29
CA THR A 263 34.18 20.19 3.19
C THR A 263 34.01 18.73 3.60
N ALA A 264 34.23 18.37 4.88
CA ALA A 264 34.25 16.98 5.33
C ALA A 264 33.01 16.18 4.91
N SER A 265 31.83 16.73 5.17
CA SER A 265 30.55 16.05 4.82
C SER A 265 30.32 15.95 3.30
N ALA A 266 30.75 16.96 2.52
CA ALA A 266 30.69 16.86 1.07
C ALA A 266 31.67 15.80 0.55
N CYS A 267 32.84 15.69 1.15
CA CYS A 267 33.83 14.68 0.78
C CYS A 267 33.39 13.25 1.10
N GLU A 268 32.65 13.04 2.19
CA GLU A 268 32.02 11.74 2.47
C GLU A 268 31.09 11.32 1.34
N ASP A 269 30.22 12.24 0.91
CA ASP A 269 29.31 11.98 -0.22
C ASP A 269 30.08 11.68 -1.52
N LEU A 270 31.07 12.48 -1.88
CA LEU A 270 31.87 12.28 -3.08
C LEU A 270 32.67 10.95 -3.05
N HIS A 271 33.23 10.58 -1.89
CA HIS A 271 33.88 9.26 -1.74
C HIS A 271 32.87 8.12 -1.85
N LYS A 272 31.65 8.27 -1.31
CA LYS A 272 30.58 7.29 -1.45
C LYS A 272 30.18 7.14 -2.92
N ALA A 273 29.96 8.27 -3.62
CA ALA A 273 29.67 8.27 -5.05
C ALA A 273 30.76 7.57 -5.88
N LEU A 274 32.04 7.87 -5.59
CA LEU A 274 33.18 7.20 -6.24
C LEU A 274 33.16 5.68 -5.97
N SER A 275 32.85 5.26 -4.75
CA SER A 275 32.76 3.83 -4.40
C SER A 275 31.61 3.13 -5.11
N LEU A 276 30.54 3.85 -5.47
CA LEU A 276 29.39 3.38 -6.26
C LEU A 276 29.65 3.43 -7.78
N GLY A 277 30.78 3.98 -8.20
CA GLY A 277 31.19 3.96 -9.60
C GLY A 277 31.30 5.33 -10.31
N ASP A 278 30.96 6.43 -9.64
CA ASP A 278 31.10 7.78 -10.22
C ASP A 278 32.57 8.19 -10.33
N LYS A 279 33.13 7.99 -11.52
CA LYS A 279 34.52 8.40 -11.81
C LYS A 279 34.66 9.93 -11.90
N GLY A 280 33.58 10.66 -12.17
CA GLY A 280 33.57 12.15 -12.26
C GLY A 280 33.76 12.82 -10.90
N ALA A 281 33.42 12.14 -9.79
CA ALA A 281 33.65 12.65 -8.45
C ALA A 281 35.12 12.88 -8.12
N LYS A 282 36.08 12.26 -8.85
CA LYS A 282 37.53 12.35 -8.58
C LYS A 282 38.05 13.77 -8.65
N ASP A 283 37.58 14.57 -9.57
CA ASP A 283 38.09 15.94 -9.76
C ASP A 283 37.69 16.83 -8.58
N MET A 284 36.47 16.67 -8.09
CA MET A 284 35.97 17.38 -6.91
C MET A 284 36.66 16.89 -5.63
N ILE A 285 36.88 15.59 -5.50
CA ILE A 285 37.67 15.03 -4.39
C ILE A 285 39.09 15.62 -4.40
N PHE A 286 39.73 15.68 -5.56
CA PHE A 286 41.05 16.26 -5.70
C PHE A 286 41.09 17.78 -5.35
N ALA A 287 40.07 18.52 -5.78
CA ALA A 287 39.98 19.96 -5.52
C ALA A 287 39.66 20.30 -4.07
N TYR A 288 38.74 19.59 -3.44
CA TYR A 288 38.14 19.98 -2.16
C TYR A 288 38.41 19.04 -0.99
N CYS A 289 38.78 17.76 -1.22
CA CYS A 289 38.92 16.75 -0.17
C CYS A 289 40.42 16.58 0.21
N LYS A 290 41.04 17.66 0.66
CA LYS A 290 42.45 17.63 1.08
C LYS A 290 42.61 16.77 2.34
N LYS A 291 43.60 15.84 2.32
CA LYS A 291 43.99 15.12 3.53
C LYS A 291 44.46 16.13 4.60
N LYS A 292 43.97 16.02 5.86
CA LYS A 292 44.61 16.71 6.99
C LYS A 292 46.10 16.36 6.96
N LYS A 293 46.98 17.35 6.78
CA LYS A 293 48.39 17.11 7.04
C LYS A 293 48.50 16.70 8.50
N LYS A 294 48.92 15.44 8.78
CA LYS A 294 49.31 15.05 10.12
C LYS A 294 50.40 16.00 10.55
N LYS A 295 50.10 16.82 11.58
CA LYS A 295 51.15 17.56 12.32
C LYS A 295 51.96 16.58 13.14
#